data_8eb5aa92b7042b9ac1b1d79341ebf6cc
#
_entry.id   8eb5aa92b7042b9ac1b1d79341ebf6cc
#
_cell.length_a   1.000
_cell.length_b   1.000
_cell.length_c   1.000
_cell.angle_alpha   90.00
_cell.angle_beta   90.00
_cell.angle_gamma   90.00
#
_symmetry.space_group_name_H-M   'P 1'
#
loop_
_entity.id
_entity.type
_entity.pdbx_description
1 polymer ?
#
loop_
_entity_poly.entity_id
_entity_poly.type
_entity_poly.pdbx_seq_one_letter_code
_entity_poly.pdbx_strand_id
1 'polypeptide(L)'
;MQFKSVILPIFTFCIPICLSAQEQKASTPFSYRVETSVSVADGRYAPLWFTANRYGLSSQEPKSAYLRAGVQWQKEWQHGWRVQAGADLAGGKNLTADFFVQQAYMDVAWKAIKMSIGSKERNGFPLEKDVRLSSGMMVEGANARPIPQVRVGLPEYLTVPFTGNWLALKGHIAYGLCTDGNWQEEFAGADEPFLKDVLYHSKSLMLRFGNREKLPLELEIGLLDIAQFGGKRYVKNADGSIKLLKKYPAGLKSFFKALVPAQESTLQNVEGNHSGSWNAALSYYADDWKIRAYMEHFFEDHSQMFMEYGMWKDGQLGLEVTLPRNRWVSRVLWEGLGTKDQTGPILYDGIAGSFPEFQISGGDNYFNNGQYLAWQHWGMGMGNGLIPGPVYNDDGTMLFKSTRVKAHHIGFCGEPDSEWNYRVLASYVRHWGTYPMPLDKVRKQFSSMVEVSYCPRKWTGWSATLAFAMDRGNYLGNSMGAMLTVRKTGGFGK
;
A
#
# COMPACT_ATOMS: atom_id res chain seq x y z
N MET A 1 -31.66 -25.19 -26.07
CA MET A 1 -30.21 -25.13 -26.03
C MET A 1 -29.82 -24.75 -24.58
N GLN A 2 -29.49 -25.74 -23.74
CA GLN A 2 -29.18 -25.54 -22.33
C GLN A 2 -27.74 -25.07 -22.19
N PHE A 3 -27.55 -23.88 -21.70
CA PHE A 3 -26.23 -23.39 -21.29
C PHE A 3 -25.84 -24.08 -19.97
N LYS A 4 -24.98 -25.07 -20.05
CA LYS A 4 -24.25 -25.59 -18.89
C LYS A 4 -23.22 -24.52 -18.50
N SER A 5 -23.47 -23.84 -17.38
CA SER A 5 -22.49 -23.02 -16.69
C SER A 5 -21.39 -23.93 -16.13
N VAL A 6 -20.25 -23.95 -16.80
CA VAL A 6 -19.02 -24.54 -16.26
C VAL A 6 -18.51 -23.56 -15.22
N ILE A 7 -18.79 -23.84 -13.96
CA ILE A 7 -18.13 -23.19 -12.81
C ILE A 7 -16.76 -23.86 -12.73
N LEU A 8 -15.76 -23.22 -13.34
CA LEU A 8 -14.37 -23.55 -13.10
C LEU A 8 -14.01 -23.05 -11.69
N PRO A 9 -13.41 -23.87 -10.82
CA PRO A 9 -12.94 -23.38 -9.53
C PRO A 9 -11.81 -22.39 -9.80
N ILE A 10 -12.08 -21.10 -9.59
CA ILE A 10 -11.07 -20.07 -9.54
C ILE A 10 -10.26 -20.37 -8.29
N PHE A 11 -9.07 -20.89 -8.46
CA PHE A 11 -8.05 -20.93 -7.42
C PHE A 11 -7.69 -19.48 -7.11
N THR A 12 -8.48 -18.89 -6.23
CA THR A 12 -8.07 -17.71 -5.49
C THR A 12 -6.86 -18.14 -4.66
N PHE A 13 -5.68 -17.73 -5.08
CA PHE A 13 -4.49 -17.83 -4.24
C PHE A 13 -4.71 -16.91 -3.03
N CYS A 14 -5.57 -17.38 -2.11
CA CYS A 14 -5.69 -16.82 -0.78
C CYS A 14 -4.34 -16.97 -0.11
N ILE A 15 -3.77 -15.87 0.28
CA ILE A 15 -2.71 -15.73 1.26
C ILE A 15 -2.97 -16.73 2.38
N PRO A 16 -2.11 -17.71 2.62
CA PRO A 16 -2.22 -18.53 3.81
C PRO A 16 -1.70 -17.72 5.01
N ILE A 17 -2.47 -16.76 5.46
CA ILE A 17 -2.46 -16.35 6.84
C ILE A 17 -3.00 -17.56 7.58
N CYS A 18 -2.25 -18.33 8.33
CA CYS A 18 -2.74 -19.46 9.13
C CYS A 18 -4.17 -19.98 8.80
N LEU A 19 -4.57 -19.88 7.56
CA LEU A 19 -5.84 -20.32 7.02
C LEU A 19 -5.76 -21.74 6.46
N SER A 20 -4.58 -22.34 6.59
CA SER A 20 -4.32 -23.66 6.00
C SER A 20 -5.00 -24.83 6.69
N ALA A 21 -5.83 -24.59 7.67
CA ALA A 21 -6.56 -25.69 8.29
C ALA A 21 -8.08 -25.64 8.13
N GLN A 22 -8.62 -24.58 7.59
CA GLN A 22 -10.04 -24.54 7.25
C GLN A 22 -10.28 -23.43 6.22
N GLU A 23 -10.35 -23.77 4.92
CA GLU A 23 -11.47 -23.29 4.14
C GLU A 23 -12.72 -23.76 4.88
N GLN A 24 -13.09 -23.03 5.92
CA GLN A 24 -14.44 -23.09 6.40
C GLN A 24 -15.26 -22.55 5.22
N LYS A 25 -15.83 -23.48 4.41
CA LYS A 25 -17.02 -23.15 3.63
C LYS A 25 -17.81 -22.18 4.49
N ALA A 26 -18.03 -20.96 4.01
CA ALA A 26 -18.72 -19.93 4.75
C ALA A 26 -20.15 -20.37 5.03
N SER A 27 -20.31 -21.25 6.01
CA SER A 27 -21.61 -21.69 6.51
C SER A 27 -22.17 -20.70 7.55
N THR A 28 -21.29 -19.83 8.06
CA THR A 28 -21.69 -18.84 9.05
C THR A 28 -21.65 -17.44 8.46
N PRO A 29 -22.76 -16.70 8.48
CA PRO A 29 -22.83 -15.36 7.92
C PRO A 29 -21.97 -14.35 8.70
N PHE A 30 -21.61 -14.63 9.96
CA PHE A 30 -20.82 -13.76 10.81
C PHE A 30 -19.46 -14.38 11.15
N SER A 31 -18.40 -13.60 11.05
CA SER A 31 -17.08 -13.92 11.55
C SER A 31 -16.57 -12.82 12.47
N TYR A 32 -15.65 -13.17 13.37
CA TYR A 32 -15.00 -12.22 14.27
C TYR A 32 -13.49 -12.43 14.32
N ARG A 33 -12.79 -11.38 14.69
CA ARG A 33 -11.36 -11.36 15.01
C ARG A 33 -11.14 -10.56 16.28
N VAL A 34 -10.32 -11.11 17.17
CA VAL A 34 -9.71 -10.36 18.28
C VAL A 34 -8.21 -10.58 18.19
N GLU A 35 -7.44 -9.51 18.28
CA GLU A 35 -5.99 -9.56 18.12
C GLU A 35 -5.35 -8.60 19.12
N THR A 36 -4.30 -9.04 19.77
CA THR A 36 -3.45 -8.19 20.60
C THR A 36 -2.00 -8.33 20.18
N SER A 37 -1.27 -7.23 20.20
CA SER A 37 0.16 -7.22 19.90
C SER A 37 0.89 -6.34 20.89
N VAL A 38 2.09 -6.77 21.25
CA VAL A 38 3.04 -6.02 22.09
C VAL A 38 4.39 -6.05 21.41
N SER A 39 5.03 -4.90 21.27
CA SER A 39 6.39 -4.77 20.76
C SER A 39 7.30 -4.05 21.73
N VAL A 40 8.56 -4.49 21.79
CA VAL A 40 9.61 -3.86 22.60
C VAL A 40 10.90 -3.84 21.79
N ALA A 41 11.57 -2.71 21.74
CA ALA A 41 12.86 -2.52 21.09
C ALA A 41 13.79 -1.64 21.95
N ASP A 42 15.10 -1.72 21.66
CA ASP A 42 16.15 -0.98 22.38
C ASP A 42 16.58 0.32 21.68
N GLY A 43 16.15 0.53 20.43
CA GLY A 43 16.57 1.69 19.63
C GLY A 43 15.76 2.97 19.90
N ARG A 44 16.13 4.05 19.19
CA ARG A 44 15.33 5.28 19.15
C ARG A 44 13.95 5.03 18.54
N TYR A 45 13.90 4.21 17.49
CA TYR A 45 12.68 3.76 16.81
C TYR A 45 12.55 2.25 16.92
N ALA A 46 11.35 1.75 16.85
CA ALA A 46 11.10 0.33 16.59
C ALA A 46 11.71 -0.08 15.24
N PRO A 47 12.20 -1.32 15.09
CA PRO A 47 12.69 -1.78 13.81
C PRO A 47 11.69 -1.58 12.69
N LEU A 48 12.16 -1.22 11.48
CA LEU A 48 11.33 -0.87 10.33
C LEU A 48 10.24 -1.92 10.05
N TRP A 49 10.58 -3.21 10.11
CA TRP A 49 9.63 -4.27 9.82
C TRP A 49 8.58 -4.54 10.90
N PHE A 50 8.67 -3.83 12.06
CA PHE A 50 7.57 -3.77 13.02
C PHE A 50 6.53 -2.70 12.65
N THR A 51 6.90 -1.75 11.80
CA THR A 51 6.03 -0.62 11.41
C THR A 51 5.52 -0.74 9.97
N ALA A 52 6.37 -1.13 9.04
CA ALA A 52 6.05 -1.17 7.61
C ALA A 52 5.04 -2.26 7.24
N ASN A 53 4.17 -1.96 6.26
CA ASN A 53 3.19 -2.86 5.67
C ASN A 53 2.20 -3.49 6.67
N ARG A 54 1.75 -2.72 7.67
CA ARG A 54 0.79 -3.14 8.69
C ARG A 54 -0.50 -2.31 8.69
N TYR A 55 -0.80 -1.63 7.60
CA TYR A 55 -1.97 -0.76 7.45
C TYR A 55 -2.06 0.33 8.53
N GLY A 56 -0.92 0.88 8.95
CA GLY A 56 -0.85 1.86 10.03
C GLY A 56 -1.24 1.33 11.42
N LEU A 57 -1.49 0.03 11.58
CA LEU A 57 -1.67 -0.64 12.86
C LEU A 57 -0.29 -1.02 13.42
N SER A 58 0.49 -0.01 13.74
CA SER A 58 1.90 -0.12 14.11
C SER A 58 2.37 1.18 14.76
N SER A 59 3.60 1.18 15.24
CA SER A 59 4.22 2.35 15.84
C SER A 59 5.72 2.39 15.54
N GLN A 60 6.23 3.59 15.31
CA GLN A 60 7.68 3.85 15.29
C GLN A 60 8.28 3.90 16.70
N GLU A 61 7.44 4.00 17.75
CA GLU A 61 7.89 4.02 19.13
C GLU A 61 8.54 2.69 19.55
N PRO A 62 9.65 2.69 20.29
CA PRO A 62 10.35 1.47 20.70
C PRO A 62 9.49 0.49 21.50
N LYS A 63 8.45 1.00 22.18
CA LYS A 63 7.52 0.19 22.95
C LYS A 63 6.10 0.55 22.57
N SER A 64 5.35 -0.41 22.10
CA SER A 64 3.94 -0.21 21.77
C SER A 64 3.11 -1.45 22.03
N ALA A 65 1.81 -1.25 22.19
CA ALA A 65 0.86 -2.34 22.33
C ALA A 65 -0.49 -1.94 21.74
N TYR A 66 -1.21 -2.90 21.17
CA TYR A 66 -2.59 -2.67 20.76
C TYR A 66 -3.50 -3.88 21.02
N LEU A 67 -4.78 -3.57 21.15
CA LEU A 67 -5.88 -4.50 21.06
C LEU A 67 -6.74 -4.11 19.85
N ARG A 68 -7.08 -5.10 19.04
CA ARG A 68 -7.95 -4.97 17.86
C ARG A 68 -9.09 -5.96 17.95
N ALA A 69 -10.32 -5.50 17.69
CA ALA A 69 -11.51 -6.34 17.65
C ALA A 69 -12.35 -5.99 16.44
N GLY A 70 -12.76 -6.99 15.68
CA GLY A 70 -13.53 -6.81 14.46
C GLY A 70 -14.59 -7.89 14.27
N VAL A 71 -15.64 -7.50 13.56
CA VAL A 71 -16.71 -8.38 13.10
C VAL A 71 -16.94 -8.17 11.61
N GLN A 72 -17.29 -9.22 10.94
CA GLN A 72 -17.63 -9.19 9.53
C GLN A 72 -18.87 -10.04 9.31
N TRP A 73 -19.77 -9.53 8.50
CA TRP A 73 -20.96 -10.22 8.02
C TRP A 73 -20.88 -10.32 6.51
N GLN A 74 -21.33 -11.48 5.96
CA GLN A 74 -21.44 -11.66 4.51
C GLN A 74 -22.67 -12.50 4.20
N LYS A 75 -23.29 -12.20 3.07
CA LYS A 75 -24.39 -12.96 2.53
C LYS A 75 -24.36 -12.96 1.00
N GLU A 76 -24.66 -14.12 0.44
CA GLU A 76 -24.83 -14.31 -1.00
C GLU A 76 -26.29 -14.64 -1.28
N TRP A 77 -26.80 -14.09 -2.37
CA TRP A 77 -28.14 -14.36 -2.87
C TRP A 77 -28.11 -14.95 -4.27
N GLN A 78 -29.22 -15.50 -4.68
CA GLN A 78 -29.39 -15.92 -6.08
C GLN A 78 -29.15 -14.76 -7.05
N HIS A 79 -28.89 -15.06 -8.30
CA HIS A 79 -28.62 -14.10 -9.37
C HIS A 79 -27.32 -13.30 -9.22
N GLY A 80 -26.39 -13.75 -8.38
CA GLY A 80 -25.03 -13.22 -8.27
C GLY A 80 -24.88 -11.98 -7.41
N TRP A 81 -25.83 -11.68 -6.54
CA TRP A 81 -25.70 -10.63 -5.53
C TRP A 81 -24.94 -11.13 -4.32
N ARG A 82 -24.01 -10.32 -3.83
CA ARG A 82 -23.22 -10.55 -2.61
C ARG A 82 -23.13 -9.24 -1.83
N VAL A 83 -23.34 -9.31 -0.53
CA VAL A 83 -23.11 -8.17 0.38
C VAL A 83 -22.18 -8.62 1.49
N GLN A 84 -21.24 -7.77 1.83
CA GLN A 84 -20.31 -7.95 2.92
C GLN A 84 -20.23 -6.63 3.70
N ALA A 85 -20.29 -6.70 5.01
CA ALA A 85 -20.05 -5.54 5.88
C ALA A 85 -19.07 -5.93 6.97
N GLY A 86 -18.20 -4.99 7.37
CA GLY A 86 -17.22 -5.22 8.42
C GLY A 86 -16.96 -3.96 9.22
N ALA A 87 -16.75 -4.17 10.52
CA ALA A 87 -16.27 -3.14 11.45
C ALA A 87 -15.11 -3.70 12.27
N ASP A 88 -14.06 -2.91 12.44
CA ASP A 88 -12.82 -3.31 13.07
C ASP A 88 -12.24 -2.10 13.82
N LEU A 89 -12.21 -2.19 15.12
CA LEU A 89 -11.77 -1.16 16.03
C LEU A 89 -10.41 -1.53 16.62
N ALA A 90 -9.56 -0.56 16.81
CA ALA A 90 -8.27 -0.75 17.47
C ALA A 90 -8.01 0.34 18.49
N GLY A 91 -7.36 -0.03 19.58
CA GLY A 91 -6.88 0.90 20.58
C GLY A 91 -5.55 0.40 21.13
N GLY A 92 -4.70 1.32 21.56
CA GLY A 92 -3.40 0.94 22.03
C GLY A 92 -2.61 2.06 22.68
N LYS A 93 -1.38 1.74 23.03
CA LYS A 93 -0.41 2.65 23.63
C LYS A 93 0.73 2.90 22.67
N ASN A 94 1.13 4.17 22.56
CA ASN A 94 2.21 4.62 21.68
C ASN A 94 1.94 4.29 20.20
N LEU A 95 0.71 4.45 19.76
CA LEU A 95 0.29 4.45 18.36
C LEU A 95 0.03 5.90 17.92
N THR A 96 -0.25 6.11 16.63
CA THR A 96 -0.61 7.44 16.08
C THR A 96 -1.95 7.97 16.63
N ALA A 97 -2.74 7.15 17.30
CA ALA A 97 -3.92 7.50 18.06
C ALA A 97 -4.19 6.42 19.10
N ASP A 98 -4.73 6.78 20.27
CA ASP A 98 -5.05 5.83 21.35
C ASP A 98 -6.23 4.92 21.00
N PHE A 99 -7.17 5.40 20.16
CA PHE A 99 -8.30 4.65 19.67
C PHE A 99 -8.68 5.10 18.27
N PHE A 100 -9.00 4.14 17.40
CA PHE A 100 -9.40 4.42 16.02
C PHE A 100 -10.20 3.29 15.38
N VAL A 101 -10.94 3.64 14.33
CA VAL A 101 -11.60 2.71 13.43
C VAL A 101 -10.56 2.25 12.40
N GLN A 102 -10.13 1.00 12.50
CA GLN A 102 -9.20 0.41 11.53
C GLN A 102 -9.89 0.08 10.22
N GLN A 103 -11.09 -0.48 10.30
CA GLN A 103 -11.96 -0.72 9.17
C GLN A 103 -13.42 -0.46 9.56
N ALA A 104 -14.18 0.15 8.66
CA ALA A 104 -15.62 0.19 8.69
C ALA A 104 -16.11 0.29 7.25
N TYR A 105 -16.71 -0.78 6.72
CA TYR A 105 -17.06 -0.84 5.31
C TYR A 105 -18.29 -1.67 5.02
N MET A 106 -18.87 -1.39 3.86
CA MET A 106 -19.88 -2.22 3.20
C MET A 106 -19.52 -2.42 1.74
N ASP A 107 -19.48 -3.67 1.31
CA ASP A 107 -19.31 -4.08 -0.09
C ASP A 107 -20.64 -4.62 -0.61
N VAL A 108 -21.07 -4.15 -1.77
CA VAL A 108 -22.19 -4.70 -2.54
C VAL A 108 -21.65 -5.12 -3.88
N ALA A 109 -21.77 -6.38 -4.22
CA ALA A 109 -21.34 -6.91 -5.51
C ALA A 109 -22.50 -7.55 -6.26
N TRP A 110 -22.51 -7.31 -7.57
CA TRP A 110 -23.37 -7.98 -8.52
C TRP A 110 -22.52 -8.59 -9.63
N LYS A 111 -22.50 -9.91 -9.67
CA LYS A 111 -21.59 -10.64 -10.58
C LYS A 111 -20.14 -10.18 -10.38
N ALA A 112 -19.52 -9.60 -11.41
CA ALA A 112 -18.14 -9.12 -11.37
C ALA A 112 -17.98 -7.69 -10.83
N ILE A 113 -19.03 -6.88 -10.84
CA ILE A 113 -18.98 -5.48 -10.41
C ILE A 113 -19.13 -5.41 -8.90
N LYS A 114 -18.29 -4.63 -8.23
CA LYS A 114 -18.37 -4.37 -6.79
C LYS A 114 -18.33 -2.88 -6.49
N MET A 115 -19.22 -2.45 -5.61
CA MET A 115 -19.17 -1.16 -4.94
C MET A 115 -18.76 -1.39 -3.48
N SER A 116 -17.80 -0.61 -3.01
CA SER A 116 -17.28 -0.65 -1.64
C SER A 116 -17.37 0.75 -1.04
N ILE A 117 -17.95 0.89 0.15
CA ILE A 117 -18.06 2.16 0.85
C ILE A 117 -17.38 2.01 2.21
N GLY A 118 -16.52 2.97 2.57
CA GLY A 118 -15.86 3.04 3.86
C GLY A 118 -14.37 2.70 3.83
N SER A 119 -13.79 2.56 5.02
CA SER A 119 -12.39 2.23 5.24
C SER A 119 -12.19 0.72 5.25
N LYS A 120 -11.32 0.21 4.38
CA LYS A 120 -11.04 -1.23 4.25
C LYS A 120 -9.57 -1.48 3.94
N GLU A 121 -8.95 -2.40 4.66
CA GLU A 121 -7.63 -2.95 4.30
C GLU A 121 -7.73 -3.69 2.95
N ARG A 122 -6.89 -3.33 1.99
CA ARG A 122 -6.85 -3.93 0.65
C ARG A 122 -5.45 -4.43 0.37
N ASN A 123 -5.36 -5.70 -0.01
CA ASN A 123 -4.09 -6.31 -0.37
C ASN A 123 -3.79 -5.97 -1.83
N GLY A 124 -2.59 -5.46 -2.07
CA GLY A 124 -1.99 -5.31 -3.38
C GLY A 124 -2.84 -4.56 -4.41
N PHE A 125 -2.29 -3.53 -5.03
CA PHE A 125 -3.10 -2.76 -5.94
C PHE A 125 -2.25 -1.75 -6.75
N PRO A 126 -2.40 -1.72 -8.03
CA PRO A 126 -3.22 -2.55 -8.93
C PRO A 126 -2.59 -3.92 -9.20
N LEU A 127 -1.27 -4.04 -9.00
CA LEU A 127 -0.49 -5.26 -9.17
C LEU A 127 -0.50 -6.05 -7.85
N GLU A 128 -1.00 -7.28 -7.86
CA GLU A 128 -1.01 -8.10 -6.67
C GLU A 128 0.40 -8.57 -6.32
N LYS A 129 0.89 -8.21 -5.14
CA LYS A 129 2.14 -8.69 -4.55
C LYS A 129 1.86 -9.49 -3.29
N ASP A 130 2.78 -10.36 -2.91
CA ASP A 130 2.69 -10.99 -1.59
C ASP A 130 2.99 -9.95 -0.51
N VAL A 131 1.95 -9.40 0.12
CA VAL A 131 2.08 -8.38 1.19
C VAL A 131 2.87 -8.84 2.40
N ARG A 132 3.08 -10.16 2.57
CA ARG A 132 3.91 -10.69 3.65
C ARG A 132 5.39 -10.63 3.34
N LEU A 133 5.75 -10.70 2.06
CA LEU A 133 7.14 -10.78 1.60
C LEU A 133 7.62 -9.53 0.90
N SER A 134 6.74 -8.77 0.21
CA SER A 134 7.08 -7.57 -0.53
C SER A 134 7.43 -6.39 0.38
N SER A 135 8.30 -5.53 -0.08
CA SER A 135 8.59 -4.23 0.55
C SER A 135 7.44 -3.23 0.43
N GLY A 136 6.48 -3.49 -0.44
CA GLY A 136 5.29 -2.68 -0.66
C GLY A 136 5.17 -2.18 -2.10
N MET A 137 4.10 -1.44 -2.36
CA MET A 137 3.81 -0.77 -3.63
C MET A 137 4.45 0.61 -3.68
N MET A 138 4.71 1.13 -4.88
CA MET A 138 5.29 2.48 -5.04
C MET A 138 4.33 3.58 -4.63
N VAL A 139 3.04 3.46 -4.95
CA VAL A 139 2.06 4.54 -4.81
C VAL A 139 1.11 4.33 -3.64
N GLU A 140 0.38 3.22 -3.60
CA GLU A 140 -0.54 2.88 -2.52
C GLU A 140 -0.45 1.38 -2.19
N GLY A 141 -0.16 1.07 -0.94
CA GLY A 141 0.01 -0.28 -0.45
C GLY A 141 -0.56 -0.50 0.95
N ALA A 142 0.02 -1.47 1.66
CA ALA A 142 -0.38 -1.86 3.01
C ALA A 142 0.35 -1.07 4.11
N ASN A 143 1.07 0.01 3.78
CA ASN A 143 1.91 0.72 4.76
C ASN A 143 1.08 1.68 5.63
N ALA A 144 0.31 2.57 5.02
CA ALA A 144 -0.53 3.54 5.73
C ALA A 144 -1.90 2.97 6.13
N ARG A 145 -2.57 3.63 7.08
CA ARG A 145 -3.95 3.33 7.47
C ARG A 145 -4.90 3.53 6.28
N PRO A 146 -5.90 2.64 6.08
CA PRO A 146 -6.81 2.74 4.94
C PRO A 146 -7.61 4.03 4.92
N ILE A 147 -7.69 4.66 3.76
CA ILE A 147 -8.50 5.86 3.53
C ILE A 147 -9.97 5.44 3.31
N PRO A 148 -10.95 6.02 4.04
CA PRO A 148 -12.35 5.80 3.76
C PRO A 148 -12.74 6.37 2.39
N GLN A 149 -13.42 5.55 1.58
CA GLN A 149 -13.74 5.88 0.19
C GLN A 149 -14.98 5.16 -0.32
N VAL A 150 -15.59 5.70 -1.36
CA VAL A 150 -16.54 5.01 -2.23
C VAL A 150 -15.77 4.54 -3.45
N ARG A 151 -15.72 3.22 -3.67
CA ARG A 151 -15.00 2.58 -4.77
C ARG A 151 -15.95 1.70 -5.58
N VAL A 152 -15.93 1.86 -6.88
CA VAL A 152 -16.68 1.02 -7.82
C VAL A 152 -15.73 0.43 -8.83
N GLY A 153 -15.85 -0.86 -9.15
CA GLY A 153 -14.99 -1.50 -10.14
C GLY A 153 -15.14 -3.01 -10.22
N LEU A 154 -14.18 -3.59 -10.90
CA LEU A 154 -13.97 -5.02 -11.09
C LEU A 154 -12.77 -5.42 -10.22
N PRO A 155 -12.96 -5.98 -9.01
CA PRO A 155 -11.86 -6.35 -8.13
C PRO A 155 -11.03 -7.52 -8.67
N GLU A 156 -11.66 -8.39 -9.46
CA GLU A 156 -11.05 -9.56 -10.08
C GLU A 156 -11.00 -9.40 -11.61
N TYR A 157 -10.11 -10.12 -12.25
CA TYR A 157 -10.01 -10.13 -13.71
C TYR A 157 -11.27 -10.71 -14.35
N LEU A 158 -11.99 -9.88 -15.08
CA LEU A 158 -13.13 -10.28 -15.92
C LEU A 158 -12.63 -10.56 -17.34
N THR A 159 -12.83 -11.78 -17.79
CA THR A 159 -12.50 -12.16 -19.18
C THR A 159 -13.39 -11.40 -20.17
N VAL A 160 -12.77 -10.79 -21.17
CA VAL A 160 -13.46 -10.06 -22.24
C VAL A 160 -14.11 -11.07 -23.18
N PRO A 161 -15.43 -10.98 -23.44
CA PRO A 161 -16.11 -11.85 -24.39
C PRO A 161 -15.44 -11.80 -25.79
N PHE A 162 -15.53 -12.90 -26.53
CA PHE A 162 -15.04 -13.04 -27.90
C PHE A 162 -13.51 -12.98 -28.07
N THR A 163 -12.73 -12.97 -27.00
CA THR A 163 -11.25 -12.98 -27.06
C THR A 163 -10.65 -14.39 -26.93
N GLY A 164 -11.46 -15.43 -26.88
CA GLY A 164 -10.99 -16.81 -26.69
C GLY A 164 -10.27 -17.02 -25.34
N ASN A 165 -10.65 -16.27 -24.30
CA ASN A 165 -10.03 -16.22 -22.96
C ASN A 165 -8.60 -15.68 -22.94
N TRP A 166 -8.16 -14.97 -23.99
CA TRP A 166 -6.83 -14.38 -24.04
C TRP A 166 -6.73 -13.01 -23.36
N LEU A 167 -7.84 -12.28 -23.22
CA LEU A 167 -7.86 -10.96 -22.64
C LEU A 167 -8.80 -10.92 -21.44
N ALA A 168 -8.31 -10.39 -20.33
CA ALA A 168 -9.12 -10.06 -19.17
C ALA A 168 -8.73 -8.69 -18.61
N LEU A 169 -9.64 -8.04 -17.92
CA LEU A 169 -9.43 -6.72 -17.33
C LEU A 169 -9.94 -6.67 -15.89
N LYS A 170 -9.28 -5.85 -15.06
CA LYS A 170 -9.74 -5.42 -13.75
C LYS A 170 -9.45 -3.94 -13.57
N GLY A 171 -10.16 -3.28 -12.66
CA GLY A 171 -9.91 -1.87 -12.39
C GLY A 171 -10.98 -1.26 -11.48
N HIS A 172 -10.79 0.01 -11.14
CA HIS A 172 -11.73 0.73 -10.29
C HIS A 172 -11.64 2.23 -10.49
N ILE A 173 -12.65 2.91 -9.96
CA ILE A 173 -12.68 4.35 -9.69
C ILE A 173 -13.12 4.51 -8.24
N ALA A 174 -12.48 5.41 -7.50
CA ALA A 174 -12.80 5.70 -6.11
C ALA A 174 -12.66 7.18 -5.77
N TYR A 175 -13.45 7.63 -4.82
CA TYR A 175 -13.33 8.92 -4.16
C TYR A 175 -13.41 8.74 -2.65
N GLY A 176 -12.57 9.46 -1.92
CA GLY A 176 -12.45 9.33 -0.47
C GLY A 176 -12.05 10.63 0.21
N LEU A 177 -11.77 10.50 1.51
CA LEU A 177 -11.39 11.60 2.39
C LEU A 177 -10.27 11.15 3.32
N CYS A 178 -9.16 11.88 3.36
CA CYS A 178 -8.12 11.68 4.37
C CYS A 178 -8.64 12.10 5.75
N THR A 179 -8.45 11.25 6.75
CA THR A 179 -9.05 11.42 8.08
C THR A 179 -8.05 11.78 9.17
N ASP A 180 -6.83 12.12 8.79
CA ASP A 180 -5.69 12.34 9.68
C ASP A 180 -5.44 13.82 10.05
N GLY A 181 -6.37 14.72 9.71
CA GLY A 181 -6.18 16.15 9.90
C GLY A 181 -5.91 16.59 11.35
N ASN A 182 -6.53 15.92 12.35
CA ASN A 182 -6.27 16.20 13.75
C ASN A 182 -4.89 15.69 14.18
N TRP A 183 -4.48 14.51 13.71
CA TRP A 183 -3.13 13.99 13.95
C TRP A 183 -2.08 14.93 13.35
N GLN A 184 -2.28 15.42 12.13
CA GLN A 184 -1.38 16.37 11.50
C GLN A 184 -1.25 17.66 12.31
N GLU A 185 -2.36 18.21 12.84
CA GLU A 185 -2.36 19.39 13.71
C GLU A 185 -1.59 19.18 14.99
N GLU A 186 -1.78 18.02 15.63
CA GLU A 186 -1.08 17.68 16.88
C GLU A 186 0.41 17.47 16.65
N PHE A 187 0.77 16.80 15.56
CA PHE A 187 2.14 16.43 15.21
C PHE A 187 2.95 17.62 14.66
N ALA A 188 2.31 18.55 13.93
CA ALA A 188 3.00 19.69 13.31
C ALA A 188 3.77 20.51 14.35
N GLY A 189 5.04 20.76 14.05
CA GLY A 189 5.92 21.64 14.83
C GLY A 189 5.49 23.11 14.73
N ALA A 190 6.18 23.98 15.48
CA ALA A 190 5.97 25.41 15.37
C ALA A 190 6.34 25.91 13.97
N ASP A 191 5.48 26.76 13.40
CA ASP A 191 5.56 27.31 12.04
C ASP A 191 5.50 26.27 10.91
N GLU A 192 5.21 25.00 11.23
CA GLU A 192 5.04 23.94 10.24
C GLU A 192 3.60 23.89 9.71
N PRO A 193 3.43 23.75 8.39
CA PRO A 193 2.11 23.61 7.78
C PRO A 193 1.54 22.20 7.97
N PHE A 194 0.20 22.12 8.01
CA PHE A 194 -0.56 20.87 8.04
C PHE A 194 -1.86 21.00 7.23
N LEU A 195 -2.50 19.86 6.95
CA LEU A 195 -3.68 19.78 6.10
C LEU A 195 -4.88 19.20 6.85
N LYS A 196 -6.08 19.67 6.52
CA LYS A 196 -7.36 19.08 6.95
C LYS A 196 -8.31 18.95 5.77
N ASP A 197 -9.21 17.97 5.88
CA ASP A 197 -10.30 17.74 4.91
C ASP A 197 -9.82 17.47 3.48
N VAL A 198 -8.65 16.87 3.31
CA VAL A 198 -8.09 16.56 1.98
C VAL A 198 -8.90 15.43 1.34
N LEU A 199 -9.40 15.67 0.16
CA LEU A 199 -10.10 14.68 -0.65
C LEU A 199 -9.10 13.77 -1.37
N TYR A 200 -9.54 12.56 -1.62
CA TYR A 200 -8.76 11.50 -2.25
C TYR A 200 -9.49 10.98 -3.48
N HIS A 201 -8.77 10.73 -4.56
CA HIS A 201 -9.24 10.04 -5.74
C HIS A 201 -8.29 8.91 -6.11
N SER A 202 -8.82 7.78 -6.61
CA SER A 202 -8.01 6.67 -7.11
C SER A 202 -8.71 6.02 -8.30
N LYS A 203 -7.93 5.73 -9.35
CA LYS A 203 -8.39 4.97 -10.50
C LYS A 203 -7.32 4.03 -11.01
N SER A 204 -7.73 2.89 -11.53
CA SER A 204 -6.83 1.95 -12.19
C SER A 204 -7.51 1.16 -13.28
N LEU A 205 -6.69 0.72 -14.21
CA LEU A 205 -7.06 -0.28 -15.20
C LEU A 205 -5.86 -1.23 -15.40
N MET A 206 -6.10 -2.52 -15.25
CA MET A 206 -5.15 -3.58 -15.55
C MET A 206 -5.72 -4.50 -16.63
N LEU A 207 -4.93 -4.79 -17.63
CA LEU A 207 -5.19 -5.78 -18.66
C LEU A 207 -4.32 -7.01 -18.40
N ARG A 208 -4.89 -8.18 -18.57
CA ARG A 208 -4.17 -9.46 -18.49
C ARG A 208 -4.31 -10.19 -19.82
N PHE A 209 -3.18 -10.52 -20.42
CA PHE A 209 -3.06 -11.28 -21.64
C PHE A 209 -2.51 -12.67 -21.33
N GLY A 210 -3.17 -13.71 -21.80
CA GLY A 210 -2.74 -15.10 -21.65
C GLY A 210 -3.92 -16.07 -21.53
N ASN A 211 -3.69 -17.27 -21.97
CA ASN A 211 -4.63 -18.39 -21.83
C ASN A 211 -3.84 -19.61 -21.34
N ARG A 212 -3.92 -19.89 -20.04
CA ARG A 212 -3.14 -20.94 -19.37
C ARG A 212 -3.41 -22.36 -19.90
N GLU A 213 -4.58 -22.59 -20.51
CA GLU A 213 -4.89 -23.88 -21.14
C GLU A 213 -4.06 -24.11 -22.40
N LYS A 214 -3.57 -23.02 -23.04
CA LYS A 214 -2.81 -23.06 -24.29
C LYS A 214 -1.34 -22.71 -24.12
N LEU A 215 -1.03 -21.80 -23.21
CA LEU A 215 0.33 -21.32 -22.98
C LEU A 215 0.49 -21.00 -21.49
N PRO A 216 1.53 -21.51 -20.80
CA PRO A 216 1.75 -21.28 -19.37
C PRO A 216 2.33 -19.89 -19.07
N LEU A 217 1.92 -18.89 -19.83
CA LEU A 217 2.38 -17.49 -19.68
C LEU A 217 1.19 -16.55 -19.53
N GLU A 218 1.32 -15.58 -18.63
CA GLU A 218 0.41 -14.45 -18.49
C GLU A 218 1.20 -13.15 -18.39
N LEU A 219 0.76 -12.15 -19.15
CA LEU A 219 1.27 -10.79 -19.10
C LEU A 219 0.18 -9.88 -18.52
N GLU A 220 0.49 -9.15 -17.46
CA GLU A 220 -0.36 -8.12 -16.89
C GLU A 220 0.28 -6.76 -17.18
N ILE A 221 -0.52 -5.80 -17.66
CA ILE A 221 -0.08 -4.41 -17.90
C ILE A 221 -1.20 -3.47 -17.46
N GLY A 222 -0.86 -2.38 -16.78
CA GLY A 222 -1.85 -1.40 -16.40
C GLY A 222 -1.31 -0.17 -15.71
N LEU A 223 -2.25 0.67 -15.33
CA LEU A 223 -2.01 1.98 -14.76
C LEU A 223 -2.79 2.14 -13.46
N LEU A 224 -2.13 2.76 -12.49
CA LEU A 224 -2.73 3.36 -11.30
C LEU A 224 -2.46 4.86 -11.33
N ASP A 225 -3.47 5.67 -11.03
CA ASP A 225 -3.31 7.09 -10.76
C ASP A 225 -4.20 7.48 -9.57
N ILE A 226 -3.61 8.18 -8.62
CA ILE A 226 -4.23 8.62 -7.38
C ILE A 226 -3.99 10.12 -7.24
N ALA A 227 -4.97 10.86 -6.71
CA ALA A 227 -4.86 12.28 -6.48
C ALA A 227 -5.33 12.68 -5.09
N GLN A 228 -4.61 13.60 -4.46
CA GLN A 228 -5.06 14.41 -3.34
C GLN A 228 -5.58 15.74 -3.90
N PHE A 229 -6.78 16.17 -3.49
CA PHE A 229 -7.37 17.44 -3.95
C PHE A 229 -8.28 18.04 -2.88
N GLY A 230 -8.73 19.28 -3.06
CA GLY A 230 -9.56 19.94 -2.05
C GLY A 230 -8.84 20.14 -0.70
N GLY A 231 -9.62 20.35 0.35
CA GLY A 231 -9.09 20.50 1.71
C GLY A 231 -8.65 21.91 2.07
N LYS A 232 -7.96 22.02 3.19
CA LYS A 232 -7.50 23.28 3.78
C LYS A 232 -6.09 23.12 4.31
N ARG A 233 -5.25 24.12 4.08
CA ARG A 233 -3.88 24.20 4.60
C ARG A 233 -3.82 25.22 5.72
N TYR A 234 -3.28 24.82 6.83
CA TYR A 234 -3.07 25.61 8.02
C TYR A 234 -1.58 25.70 8.37
N VAL A 235 -1.23 26.61 9.26
CA VAL A 235 0.05 26.65 9.95
C VAL A 235 -0.21 26.78 11.46
N LYS A 236 0.61 26.11 12.25
CA LYS A 236 0.63 26.21 13.69
C LYS A 236 1.74 27.19 14.07
N ASN A 237 1.39 28.40 14.49
CA ASN A 237 2.35 29.43 14.88
C ASN A 237 3.10 29.02 16.16
N ALA A 238 4.22 29.68 16.45
CA ALA A 238 5.03 29.43 17.65
C ALA A 238 4.27 29.67 18.96
N ASP A 239 3.25 30.52 18.97
CA ASP A 239 2.36 30.78 20.11
C ASP A 239 1.26 29.72 20.29
N GLY A 240 1.22 28.69 19.43
CA GLY A 240 0.22 27.64 19.41
C GLY A 240 -1.08 28.03 18.66
N SER A 241 -1.21 29.24 18.18
CA SER A 241 -2.38 29.65 17.39
C SER A 241 -2.36 29.00 16.00
N ILE A 242 -3.56 28.71 15.46
CA ILE A 242 -3.73 28.07 14.17
C ILE A 242 -4.26 29.08 13.17
N LYS A 243 -3.54 29.25 12.06
CA LYS A 243 -3.91 30.14 10.97
C LYS A 243 -4.21 29.38 9.70
N LEU A 244 -5.36 29.67 9.10
CA LEU A 244 -5.69 29.17 7.76
C LEU A 244 -4.83 29.90 6.71
N LEU A 245 -4.03 29.14 5.97
CA LEU A 245 -3.21 29.67 4.87
C LEU A 245 -3.94 29.64 3.54
N LYS A 246 -4.60 28.52 3.23
CA LYS A 246 -5.25 28.31 1.93
C LYS A 246 -6.41 27.33 2.03
N LYS A 247 -7.48 27.59 1.28
CA LYS A 247 -8.56 26.64 1.02
C LYS A 247 -8.49 26.22 -0.44
N TYR A 248 -8.45 24.91 -0.69
CA TYR A 248 -8.41 24.35 -2.03
C TYR A 248 -9.82 24.05 -2.54
N PRO A 249 -10.07 24.19 -3.86
CA PRO A 249 -11.37 23.89 -4.45
C PRO A 249 -11.77 22.42 -4.21
N ALA A 250 -13.04 22.19 -3.91
CA ALA A 250 -13.62 20.86 -3.67
C ALA A 250 -15.01 20.71 -4.32
N GLY A 251 -15.30 21.53 -5.36
CA GLY A 251 -16.55 21.47 -6.11
C GLY A 251 -16.58 20.34 -7.15
N LEU A 252 -17.74 20.13 -7.79
CA LEU A 252 -17.90 19.10 -8.83
C LEU A 252 -16.82 19.17 -9.93
N LYS A 253 -16.41 20.38 -10.31
CA LYS A 253 -15.33 20.58 -11.29
C LYS A 253 -14.01 19.96 -10.82
N SER A 254 -13.69 20.07 -9.53
CA SER A 254 -12.47 19.50 -8.93
C SER A 254 -12.50 17.97 -8.94
N PHE A 255 -13.67 17.35 -8.72
CA PHE A 255 -13.83 15.90 -8.86
C PHE A 255 -13.55 15.42 -10.29
N PHE A 256 -14.01 16.15 -11.31
CA PHE A 256 -13.70 15.80 -12.70
C PHE A 256 -12.24 16.06 -13.06
N LYS A 257 -11.61 17.09 -12.52
CA LYS A 257 -10.19 17.36 -12.76
C LYS A 257 -9.28 16.31 -12.08
N ALA A 258 -9.63 15.84 -10.90
CA ALA A 258 -8.93 14.73 -10.25
C ALA A 258 -9.04 13.42 -11.06
N LEU A 259 -10.12 13.23 -11.83
CA LEU A 259 -10.29 12.07 -12.70
C LEU A 259 -9.34 12.08 -13.91
N VAL A 260 -9.00 13.26 -14.42
CA VAL A 260 -8.13 13.41 -15.59
C VAL A 260 -6.94 14.28 -15.18
N PRO A 261 -5.71 13.72 -15.14
CA PRO A 261 -4.52 14.52 -14.89
C PRO A 261 -4.46 15.65 -15.94
N ALA A 262 -4.52 16.87 -15.48
CA ALA A 262 -4.44 18.01 -16.38
C ALA A 262 -3.01 18.16 -16.90
N GLN A 263 -2.83 18.49 -18.17
CA GLN A 263 -1.58 19.04 -18.66
C GLN A 263 -1.28 20.32 -17.86
N GLU A 264 -0.11 20.43 -17.29
CA GLU A 264 0.38 21.66 -16.68
C GLU A 264 0.62 22.71 -17.76
N SER A 265 -0.42 23.38 -18.22
CA SER A 265 -0.27 24.46 -19.17
C SER A 265 0.10 25.80 -18.53
N THR A 266 0.01 25.91 -17.21
CA THR A 266 0.44 27.08 -16.42
C THR A 266 0.65 26.72 -14.95
N LEU A 267 1.59 27.40 -14.29
CA LEU A 267 1.92 27.33 -12.85
C LEU A 267 0.72 27.40 -11.87
N GLN A 268 -0.46 27.72 -12.33
CA GLN A 268 -1.65 27.98 -11.50
C GLN A 268 -2.77 26.96 -11.67
N ASN A 269 -2.70 26.02 -12.61
CA ASN A 269 -3.86 25.23 -13.04
C ASN A 269 -3.84 23.75 -12.65
N VAL A 270 -2.82 23.26 -11.97
CA VAL A 270 -2.84 21.88 -11.45
C VAL A 270 -3.75 21.84 -10.23
N GLU A 271 -4.87 21.20 -10.38
CA GLU A 271 -5.81 20.96 -9.30
C GLU A 271 -5.54 19.57 -8.74
N GLY A 272 -4.79 19.51 -7.63
CA GLY A 272 -4.46 18.26 -6.94
C GLY A 272 -2.97 17.92 -6.97
N ASN A 273 -2.62 16.93 -6.19
CA ASN A 273 -1.34 16.25 -6.17
C ASN A 273 -1.55 14.84 -6.71
N HIS A 274 -1.06 14.55 -7.89
CA HIS A 274 -1.17 13.25 -8.53
C HIS A 274 0.07 12.40 -8.21
N SER A 275 -0.14 11.12 -8.02
CA SER A 275 0.91 10.10 -7.96
C SER A 275 0.39 8.84 -8.61
N GLY A 276 1.18 8.24 -9.45
CA GLY A 276 0.76 7.06 -10.17
C GLY A 276 1.88 6.11 -10.50
N SER A 277 1.52 5.00 -11.11
CA SER A 277 2.48 4.01 -11.62
C SER A 277 1.97 3.27 -12.84
N TRP A 278 2.86 3.08 -13.82
CA TRP A 278 2.72 2.00 -14.78
C TRP A 278 3.15 0.70 -14.14
N ASN A 279 2.38 -0.33 -14.39
CA ASN A 279 2.56 -1.64 -13.79
C ASN A 279 2.62 -2.70 -14.86
N ALA A 280 3.58 -3.61 -14.77
CA ALA A 280 3.63 -4.78 -15.63
C ALA A 280 4.08 -6.00 -14.83
N ALA A 281 3.56 -7.19 -15.17
CA ALA A 281 4.05 -8.44 -14.65
C ALA A 281 3.98 -9.53 -15.71
N LEU A 282 5.03 -10.34 -15.79
CA LEU A 282 5.08 -11.55 -16.59
C LEU A 282 5.16 -12.76 -15.64
N SER A 283 4.19 -13.66 -15.77
CA SER A 283 4.12 -14.88 -14.97
C SER A 283 4.28 -16.10 -15.87
N TYR A 284 5.17 -17.02 -15.48
CA TYR A 284 5.29 -18.36 -16.04
C TYR A 284 4.79 -19.37 -15.01
N TYR A 285 3.92 -20.28 -15.45
CA TYR A 285 3.32 -21.32 -14.63
C TYR A 285 3.82 -22.69 -15.09
N ALA A 286 4.49 -23.41 -14.19
CA ALA A 286 4.73 -24.83 -14.35
C ALA A 286 3.71 -25.61 -13.51
N ASP A 287 3.81 -26.95 -13.49
CA ASP A 287 2.83 -27.80 -12.80
C ASP A 287 2.73 -27.46 -11.30
N ASP A 288 3.86 -27.36 -10.63
CA ASP A 288 3.92 -27.18 -9.18
C ASP A 288 4.61 -25.87 -8.73
N TRP A 289 5.06 -25.04 -9.64
CA TRP A 289 5.78 -23.81 -9.32
C TRP A 289 5.46 -22.66 -10.29
N LYS A 290 5.73 -21.45 -9.86
CA LYS A 290 5.50 -20.22 -10.61
C LYS A 290 6.69 -19.28 -10.47
N ILE A 291 7.11 -18.69 -11.59
CA ILE A 291 8.01 -17.52 -11.59
C ILE A 291 7.20 -16.32 -12.06
N ARG A 292 7.36 -15.20 -11.35
CA ARG A 292 6.75 -13.93 -11.72
C ARG A 292 7.77 -12.81 -11.63
N ALA A 293 8.01 -12.14 -12.74
CA ALA A 293 8.75 -10.89 -12.79
C ALA A 293 7.77 -9.74 -12.90
N TYR A 294 8.00 -8.63 -12.19
CA TYR A 294 7.13 -7.46 -12.24
C TYR A 294 7.90 -6.15 -12.13
N MET A 295 7.25 -5.07 -12.59
CA MET A 295 7.77 -3.72 -12.48
C MET A 295 6.65 -2.73 -12.13
N GLU A 296 7.01 -1.69 -11.39
CA GLU A 296 6.27 -0.47 -11.20
C GLU A 296 7.15 0.71 -11.62
N HIS A 297 6.71 1.48 -12.61
CA HIS A 297 7.35 2.75 -12.98
C HIS A 297 6.53 3.89 -12.38
N PHE A 298 7.14 4.65 -11.47
CA PHE A 298 6.48 5.72 -10.73
C PHE A 298 6.44 7.02 -11.54
N PHE A 299 5.35 7.79 -11.39
CA PHE A 299 5.21 9.13 -11.95
C PHE A 299 4.36 10.03 -11.03
N GLU A 300 4.62 11.33 -11.06
CA GLU A 300 3.81 12.35 -10.38
C GLU A 300 3.18 13.34 -11.36
N ASP A 301 3.70 13.44 -12.57
CA ASP A 301 3.20 14.34 -13.60
C ASP A 301 3.07 13.67 -14.98
N HIS A 302 2.60 14.47 -15.95
CA HIS A 302 2.32 14.01 -17.31
C HIS A 302 3.59 13.55 -18.05
N SER A 303 4.69 14.28 -17.94
CA SER A 303 5.93 13.97 -18.64
C SER A 303 6.56 12.69 -18.14
N GLN A 304 6.52 12.43 -16.85
CA GLN A 304 6.93 11.15 -16.27
C GLN A 304 5.98 10.02 -16.67
N MET A 305 4.67 10.28 -16.70
CA MET A 305 3.67 9.31 -17.14
C MET A 305 3.94 8.83 -18.57
N PHE A 306 4.38 9.71 -19.46
CA PHE A 306 4.74 9.36 -20.85
C PHE A 306 6.22 9.09 -21.06
N MET A 307 7.01 9.00 -19.97
CA MET A 307 8.40 8.56 -19.99
C MET A 307 9.35 9.49 -20.77
N GLU A 308 9.03 10.76 -20.86
CA GLU A 308 9.78 11.77 -21.61
C GLU A 308 11.21 11.95 -21.07
N TYR A 309 11.42 11.70 -19.78
CA TYR A 309 12.71 11.88 -19.08
C TYR A 309 13.44 10.57 -18.75
N GLY A 310 12.96 9.44 -19.27
CA GLY A 310 13.64 8.15 -19.12
C GLY A 310 12.90 7.13 -18.27
N MET A 311 12.49 6.07 -18.93
CA MET A 311 11.59 5.02 -18.42
C MET A 311 12.18 4.14 -17.32
N TRP A 312 13.51 4.00 -17.26
CA TRP A 312 14.14 2.95 -16.48
C TRP A 312 14.89 3.43 -15.23
N LYS A 313 14.84 4.72 -14.94
CA LYS A 313 15.64 5.29 -13.87
C LYS A 313 15.03 5.14 -12.48
N ASP A 314 13.72 5.29 -12.37
CA ASP A 314 12.99 5.23 -11.12
C ASP A 314 11.84 4.22 -11.21
N GLY A 315 11.61 3.52 -10.10
CA GLY A 315 10.58 2.49 -10.01
C GLY A 315 11.00 1.31 -9.14
N GLN A 316 10.23 0.24 -9.24
CA GLN A 316 10.49 -1.00 -8.53
C GLN A 316 10.47 -2.18 -9.50
N LEU A 317 11.46 -3.05 -9.41
CA LEU A 317 11.50 -4.35 -10.09
C LEU A 317 11.36 -5.44 -9.05
N GLY A 318 10.66 -6.52 -9.37
CA GLY A 318 10.53 -7.68 -8.50
C GLY A 318 10.62 -9.00 -9.25
N LEU A 319 11.14 -10.00 -8.57
CA LEU A 319 11.16 -11.39 -9.01
C LEU A 319 10.64 -12.27 -7.86
N GLU A 320 9.55 -12.98 -8.11
CA GLU A 320 8.92 -13.90 -7.17
C GLU A 320 8.96 -15.32 -7.72
N VAL A 321 9.41 -16.26 -6.90
CA VAL A 321 9.38 -17.70 -7.19
C VAL A 321 8.52 -18.37 -6.13
N THR A 322 7.42 -18.99 -6.57
CA THR A 322 6.58 -19.84 -5.74
C THR A 322 6.91 -21.30 -6.04
N LEU A 323 7.27 -22.05 -5.05
CA LEU A 323 7.59 -23.47 -5.08
C LEU A 323 6.43 -24.29 -4.50
N PRO A 324 6.37 -25.59 -4.72
CA PRO A 324 5.44 -26.46 -4.01
C PRO A 324 5.55 -26.24 -2.50
N ARG A 325 4.42 -26.26 -1.81
CA ARG A 325 4.40 -26.10 -0.35
C ARG A 325 5.32 -27.12 0.31
N ASN A 326 6.27 -26.63 1.07
CA ASN A 326 7.23 -27.47 1.76
C ASN A 326 7.71 -26.81 3.07
N ARG A 327 8.42 -27.59 3.88
CA ARG A 327 8.87 -27.16 5.21
C ARG A 327 9.96 -26.09 5.19
N TRP A 328 10.73 -25.97 4.09
CA TRP A 328 11.91 -25.14 4.06
C TRP A 328 11.63 -23.80 3.40
N VAL A 329 11.33 -23.79 2.10
CA VAL A 329 11.09 -22.58 1.34
C VAL A 329 9.98 -22.82 0.34
N SER A 330 8.82 -22.21 0.55
CA SER A 330 7.68 -22.29 -0.37
C SER A 330 7.58 -21.07 -1.30
N ARG A 331 8.19 -19.94 -0.90
CA ARG A 331 8.23 -18.73 -1.73
C ARG A 331 9.47 -17.91 -1.44
N VAL A 332 10.06 -17.36 -2.50
CA VAL A 332 11.18 -16.40 -2.44
C VAL A 332 10.81 -15.19 -3.27
N LEU A 333 11.15 -14.01 -2.79
CA LEU A 333 10.94 -12.73 -3.46
C LEU A 333 12.21 -11.89 -3.35
N TRP A 334 12.58 -11.25 -4.45
CA TRP A 334 13.55 -10.16 -4.50
C TRP A 334 12.91 -8.93 -5.12
N GLU A 335 13.19 -7.75 -4.56
CA GLU A 335 12.81 -6.46 -5.11
C GLU A 335 13.98 -5.50 -5.12
N GLY A 336 14.11 -4.76 -6.22
CA GLY A 336 14.99 -3.61 -6.35
C GLY A 336 14.17 -2.33 -6.50
N LEU A 337 14.36 -1.37 -5.59
CA LEU A 337 13.66 -0.09 -5.59
C LEU A 337 14.64 1.04 -5.91
N GLY A 338 14.27 1.95 -6.79
CA GLY A 338 14.99 3.17 -7.11
C GLY A 338 14.06 4.37 -7.24
N THR A 339 14.38 5.45 -6.54
CA THR A 339 13.74 6.77 -6.67
C THR A 339 14.80 7.88 -6.64
N LYS A 340 16.07 7.52 -6.87
CA LYS A 340 17.18 8.45 -6.69
C LYS A 340 17.23 9.54 -7.75
N ASP A 341 16.86 9.22 -8.97
CA ASP A 341 17.02 10.13 -10.10
C ASP A 341 15.87 11.14 -10.17
N GLN A 342 14.68 10.82 -9.64
CA GLN A 342 13.46 11.66 -9.62
C GLN A 342 13.26 12.36 -10.96
N THR A 343 13.01 11.51 -11.97
CA THR A 343 12.91 11.91 -13.36
C THR A 343 11.66 12.74 -13.59
N GLY A 344 11.85 14.01 -13.79
CA GLY A 344 10.82 14.99 -14.09
C GLY A 344 11.46 16.25 -14.64
N PRO A 345 10.68 17.25 -15.05
CA PRO A 345 11.21 18.51 -15.52
C PRO A 345 11.85 19.28 -14.36
N ILE A 346 12.99 19.89 -14.56
CA ILE A 346 13.55 20.86 -13.60
C ILE A 346 12.68 22.13 -13.53
N LEU A 347 12.10 22.49 -14.66
CA LEU A 347 11.15 23.58 -14.80
C LEU A 347 9.87 23.00 -15.41
N TYR A 348 8.72 23.53 -15.01
CA TYR A 348 7.41 23.06 -15.41
C TYR A 348 7.26 22.81 -16.91
N ASP A 349 6.68 21.69 -17.30
CA ASP A 349 6.44 21.28 -18.70
C ASP A 349 5.58 22.27 -19.50
N GLY A 350 4.87 23.15 -18.83
CA GLY A 350 3.84 23.98 -19.46
C GLY A 350 4.26 25.38 -19.90
N ILE A 351 5.55 25.72 -19.81
CA ILE A 351 6.02 27.03 -20.30
C ILE A 351 6.53 26.87 -21.74
N ALA A 352 5.65 26.41 -22.60
CA ALA A 352 5.92 26.27 -24.04
C ALA A 352 6.46 27.58 -24.62
N GLY A 353 7.62 27.53 -25.26
CA GLY A 353 8.30 28.66 -25.89
C GLY A 353 9.22 29.48 -25.00
N SER A 354 9.25 29.24 -23.67
CA SER A 354 10.13 29.99 -22.75
C SER A 354 11.40 29.21 -22.36
N PHE A 355 11.45 27.90 -22.58
CA PHE A 355 12.59 27.04 -22.26
C PHE A 355 12.96 26.14 -23.44
N PRO A 356 14.23 25.72 -23.55
CA PRO A 356 14.68 24.81 -24.61
C PRO A 356 13.90 23.50 -24.59
N GLU A 357 13.68 22.93 -25.77
CA GLU A 357 13.02 21.61 -25.97
C GLU A 357 13.67 20.47 -25.17
N PHE A 358 14.92 20.64 -24.75
CA PHE A 358 15.69 19.66 -23.99
C PHE A 358 15.88 20.14 -22.55
N GLN A 359 14.97 19.80 -21.67
CA GLN A 359 15.16 20.01 -20.25
C GLN A 359 16.06 18.92 -19.65
N ILE A 360 16.87 19.30 -18.66
CA ILE A 360 17.65 18.32 -17.89
C ILE A 360 16.67 17.60 -16.95
N SER A 361 16.63 16.28 -17.08
CA SER A 361 15.86 15.42 -16.19
C SER A 361 16.43 15.39 -14.77
N GLY A 362 15.56 15.33 -13.78
CA GLY A 362 15.90 15.25 -12.37
C GLY A 362 15.66 16.55 -11.63
N GLY A 363 15.45 16.48 -10.33
CA GLY A 363 15.16 17.62 -9.47
C GLY A 363 13.72 17.68 -9.01
N ASP A 364 12.91 16.70 -9.38
CA ASP A 364 11.59 16.51 -8.79
C ASP A 364 11.68 16.13 -7.31
N ASN A 365 10.58 16.12 -6.59
CA ASN A 365 10.54 15.84 -5.17
C ASN A 365 9.45 14.81 -4.85
N TYR A 366 9.64 13.58 -5.35
CA TYR A 366 8.68 12.48 -5.18
C TYR A 366 8.14 12.38 -3.77
N PHE A 367 6.82 12.12 -3.66
CA PHE A 367 6.08 11.99 -2.42
C PHE A 367 5.97 13.28 -1.59
N ASN A 368 6.59 14.38 -2.02
CA ASN A 368 6.43 15.70 -1.43
C ASN A 368 5.81 16.67 -2.43
N ASN A 369 4.89 17.48 -1.97
CA ASN A 369 4.20 18.44 -2.84
C ASN A 369 4.11 19.81 -2.17
N GLY A 370 4.33 20.88 -2.93
CA GLY A 370 4.29 22.24 -2.42
C GLY A 370 2.93 22.66 -1.85
N GLN A 371 1.85 22.03 -2.24
CA GLN A 371 0.49 22.33 -1.77
C GLN A 371 -0.03 21.28 -0.78
N TYR A 372 0.14 20.00 -1.07
CA TYR A 372 -0.42 18.87 -0.31
C TYR A 372 0.58 18.20 0.64
N LEU A 373 1.76 18.78 0.79
CA LEU A 373 2.83 18.33 1.68
C LEU A 373 3.30 16.91 1.33
N ALA A 374 3.06 15.91 2.17
CA ALA A 374 3.53 14.56 1.97
C ALA A 374 2.44 13.61 1.43
N TRP A 375 2.87 12.61 0.67
CA TRP A 375 2.07 11.46 0.24
C TRP A 375 1.92 10.46 1.38
N GLN A 376 1.10 10.81 2.37
CA GLN A 376 0.98 10.11 3.64
C GLN A 376 -0.47 10.04 4.13
N HIS A 377 -0.75 9.13 5.07
CA HIS A 377 -1.97 9.10 5.87
C HIS A 377 -1.64 8.64 7.28
N TRP A 378 -1.97 9.45 8.30
CA TRP A 378 -1.58 9.26 9.70
C TRP A 378 -0.06 9.17 9.91
N GLY A 379 0.71 9.96 9.18
CA GLY A 379 2.17 10.04 9.25
C GLY A 379 2.92 8.91 8.56
N MET A 380 2.25 7.86 8.15
CA MET A 380 2.84 6.77 7.38
C MET A 380 2.74 7.06 5.89
N GLY A 381 3.84 6.85 5.16
CA GLY A 381 3.81 6.95 3.70
C GLY A 381 2.78 6.01 3.09
N MET A 382 1.96 6.47 2.13
CA MET A 382 0.98 5.61 1.45
C MET A 382 1.64 4.58 0.54
N GLY A 383 2.86 4.85 0.07
CA GLY A 383 3.64 3.96 -0.80
C GLY A 383 4.50 2.95 -0.05
N ASN A 384 5.71 2.76 -0.55
CA ASN A 384 6.64 1.72 -0.12
C ASN A 384 7.18 1.95 1.31
N GLY A 385 7.13 0.92 2.14
CA GLY A 385 7.58 0.98 3.53
C GLY A 385 9.08 1.24 3.73
N LEU A 386 9.91 1.08 2.68
CA LEU A 386 11.35 1.39 2.71
C LEU A 386 11.63 2.91 2.60
N ILE A 387 10.59 3.74 2.39
CA ILE A 387 10.67 5.19 2.38
C ILE A 387 9.91 5.69 3.62
N PRO A 388 10.60 5.94 4.75
CA PRO A 388 9.97 6.33 6.00
C PRO A 388 9.20 7.65 5.87
N GLY A 389 7.94 7.63 6.32
CA GLY A 389 7.03 8.78 6.26
C GLY A 389 7.29 9.82 7.35
N PRO A 390 6.50 10.92 7.36
CA PRO A 390 6.66 12.02 8.31
C PRO A 390 6.61 11.64 9.78
N VAL A 391 5.96 10.53 10.15
CA VAL A 391 5.89 10.05 11.54
C VAL A 391 7.28 9.87 12.20
N TYR A 392 8.34 9.74 11.41
CA TYR A 392 9.73 9.65 11.89
C TYR A 392 10.41 11.02 12.04
N ASN A 393 9.70 12.13 11.81
CA ASN A 393 10.28 13.47 11.89
C ASN A 393 10.11 14.06 13.31
N ASP A 394 11.21 14.24 14.03
CA ASP A 394 11.17 14.77 15.41
C ASP A 394 10.85 16.26 15.47
N ASP A 395 10.99 16.98 14.38
CA ASP A 395 10.73 18.41 14.26
C ASP A 395 9.28 18.74 13.90
N GLY A 396 8.44 17.72 13.69
CA GLY A 396 7.04 17.89 13.30
C GLY A 396 6.84 18.34 11.84
N THR A 397 7.88 18.26 11.02
CA THR A 397 7.76 18.53 9.57
C THR A 397 6.91 17.48 8.87
N MET A 398 5.92 17.90 8.08
CA MET A 398 5.01 17.01 7.34
C MET A 398 5.59 16.48 6.02
N LEU A 399 6.85 16.71 5.71
CA LEU A 399 7.51 16.24 4.47
C LEU A 399 8.32 14.98 4.72
N PHE A 400 8.45 14.15 3.70
CA PHE A 400 9.47 13.11 3.69
C PHE A 400 10.85 13.76 3.66
N LYS A 401 11.73 13.37 4.57
CA LYS A 401 13.12 13.87 4.62
C LYS A 401 14.07 13.17 3.64
N SER A 402 13.67 12.01 3.11
CA SER A 402 14.46 11.30 2.12
C SER A 402 13.55 10.52 1.17
N THR A 403 13.35 11.06 0.00
CA THR A 403 12.60 10.45 -1.10
C THR A 403 13.51 9.87 -2.17
N ARG A 404 14.79 10.26 -2.19
CA ARG A 404 15.81 9.76 -3.12
C ARG A 404 16.49 8.54 -2.50
N VAL A 405 16.09 7.34 -2.93
CA VAL A 405 16.61 6.08 -2.39
C VAL A 405 17.01 5.10 -3.48
N LYS A 406 17.87 4.15 -3.12
CA LYS A 406 18.09 2.88 -3.83
C LYS A 406 18.07 1.77 -2.80
N ALA A 407 17.28 0.73 -3.04
CA ALA A 407 17.12 -0.37 -2.11
C ALA A 407 17.12 -1.73 -2.79
N HIS A 408 17.53 -2.73 -2.02
CA HIS A 408 17.29 -4.14 -2.30
C HIS A 408 16.55 -4.75 -1.14
N HIS A 409 15.56 -5.57 -1.45
CA HIS A 409 14.76 -6.28 -0.49
C HIS A 409 14.65 -7.75 -0.89
N ILE A 410 14.73 -8.63 0.11
CA ILE A 410 14.55 -10.08 -0.04
C ILE A 410 13.55 -10.53 1.01
N GLY A 411 12.58 -11.34 0.58
CA GLY A 411 11.63 -12.03 1.46
C GLY A 411 11.56 -13.50 1.10
N PHE A 412 11.45 -14.36 2.10
CA PHE A 412 11.12 -15.78 1.87
C PHE A 412 10.30 -16.35 3.02
N CYS A 413 9.55 -17.40 2.75
CA CYS A 413 8.73 -18.09 3.73
C CYS A 413 8.70 -19.60 3.50
N GLY A 414 8.29 -20.32 4.53
CA GLY A 414 8.08 -21.77 4.50
C GLY A 414 7.07 -22.24 5.54
N GLU A 415 6.60 -23.46 5.37
CA GLU A 415 5.66 -24.12 6.26
C GLU A 415 6.28 -25.44 6.77
N PRO A 416 7.01 -25.44 7.92
CA PRO A 416 7.62 -26.65 8.51
C PRO A 416 6.64 -27.80 8.68
N ASP A 417 5.41 -27.46 9.07
CA ASP A 417 4.26 -28.35 9.10
C ASP A 417 2.95 -27.56 8.96
N SER A 418 1.83 -28.16 9.28
CA SER A 418 0.52 -27.54 9.14
C SER A 418 0.13 -26.57 10.28
N GLU A 419 0.88 -26.54 11.37
CA GLU A 419 0.66 -25.64 12.50
C GLU A 419 1.68 -24.50 12.55
N TRP A 420 2.83 -24.68 11.92
CA TRP A 420 3.93 -23.72 11.91
C TRP A 420 4.16 -23.12 10.53
N ASN A 421 4.35 -21.83 10.48
CA ASN A 421 4.87 -21.12 9.32
C ASN A 421 5.86 -20.04 9.78
N TYR A 422 6.75 -19.65 8.88
CA TYR A 422 7.69 -18.59 9.13
C TYR A 422 7.90 -17.72 7.89
N ARG A 423 8.40 -16.51 8.12
CA ARG A 423 8.93 -15.63 7.07
C ARG A 423 10.17 -14.89 7.54
N VAL A 424 11.00 -14.56 6.59
CA VAL A 424 12.21 -13.76 6.79
C VAL A 424 12.20 -12.61 5.79
N LEU A 425 12.48 -11.41 6.27
CA LEU A 425 12.61 -10.20 5.47
C LEU A 425 13.97 -9.57 5.71
N ALA A 426 14.63 -9.08 4.65
CA ALA A 426 15.88 -8.34 4.75
C ALA A 426 15.91 -7.24 3.68
N SER A 427 16.26 -6.03 4.08
CA SER A 427 16.32 -4.86 3.21
C SER A 427 17.59 -4.07 3.47
N TYR A 428 18.19 -3.57 2.39
CA TYR A 428 19.28 -2.63 2.45
C TYR A 428 18.93 -1.40 1.62
N VAL A 429 18.94 -0.24 2.27
CA VAL A 429 18.54 1.04 1.68
C VAL A 429 19.67 2.06 1.75
N ARG A 430 19.88 2.79 0.69
CA ARG A 430 20.75 3.97 0.62
C ARG A 430 19.88 5.19 0.42
N HIS A 431 20.09 6.23 1.23
CA HIS A 431 19.32 7.47 1.28
C HIS A 431 20.20 8.65 0.88
N TRP A 432 19.67 9.54 0.01
CA TRP A 432 20.33 10.77 -0.44
C TRP A 432 19.61 12.05 0.01
N GLY A 433 18.50 11.94 0.76
CA GLY A 433 17.61 13.05 1.08
C GLY A 433 16.62 13.35 -0.03
N THR A 434 16.30 14.61 -0.22
CA THR A 434 15.51 15.13 -1.34
C THR A 434 16.41 15.99 -2.24
N TYR A 435 15.92 16.47 -3.37
CA TYR A 435 16.66 17.45 -4.16
C TYR A 435 16.73 18.82 -3.46
N PRO A 436 15.62 19.37 -2.91
CA PRO A 436 15.68 20.63 -2.16
C PRO A 436 16.50 20.55 -0.87
N MET A 437 16.54 19.39 -0.21
CA MET A 437 17.25 19.17 1.05
C MET A 437 18.07 17.88 0.97
N PRO A 438 19.20 17.89 0.26
CA PRO A 438 20.07 16.72 0.17
C PRO A 438 20.74 16.44 1.52
N LEU A 439 20.94 15.16 1.83
CA LEU A 439 21.76 14.78 2.98
C LEU A 439 23.24 15.14 2.74
N ASP A 440 23.94 15.51 3.80
CA ASP A 440 25.39 15.81 3.80
C ASP A 440 26.23 14.67 3.24
N LYS A 441 25.77 13.45 3.50
CA LYS A 441 26.35 12.20 3.00
C LYS A 441 25.29 11.14 2.82
N VAL A 442 25.59 10.16 1.99
CA VAL A 442 24.70 9.01 1.79
C VAL A 442 24.51 8.25 3.11
N ARG A 443 23.29 8.16 3.58
CA ARG A 443 22.93 7.35 4.75
C ARG A 443 22.56 5.94 4.30
N LYS A 444 22.89 4.96 5.10
CA LYS A 444 22.67 3.54 4.80
C LYS A 444 21.87 2.92 5.94
N GLN A 445 20.94 2.05 5.59
CA GLN A 445 20.13 1.34 6.55
C GLN A 445 19.95 -0.12 6.12
N PHE A 446 20.23 -1.05 7.01
CA PHE A 446 19.88 -2.46 6.90
C PHE A 446 18.78 -2.74 7.90
N SER A 447 17.71 -3.41 7.43
CA SER A 447 16.55 -3.78 8.25
C SER A 447 16.19 -5.24 7.99
N SER A 448 16.05 -6.03 9.03
CA SER A 448 15.69 -7.45 8.89
C SER A 448 14.67 -7.88 9.93
N MET A 449 13.90 -8.94 9.61
CA MET A 449 12.93 -9.55 10.51
C MET A 449 12.84 -11.05 10.26
N VAL A 450 12.74 -11.81 11.34
CA VAL A 450 12.31 -13.21 11.34
C VAL A 450 11.01 -13.29 12.13
N GLU A 451 10.00 -13.88 11.54
CA GLU A 451 8.68 -14.05 12.15
C GLU A 451 8.26 -15.51 12.06
N VAL A 452 7.81 -16.06 13.18
CA VAL A 452 7.32 -17.44 13.30
C VAL A 452 5.91 -17.40 13.85
N SER A 453 5.00 -18.10 13.19
CA SER A 453 3.60 -18.20 13.59
C SER A 453 3.24 -19.65 13.92
N TYR A 454 2.54 -19.82 15.02
CA TYR A 454 1.97 -21.07 15.48
C TYR A 454 0.46 -21.03 15.46
N CYS A 455 -0.15 -22.01 14.80
CA CYS A 455 -1.62 -22.11 14.61
C CYS A 455 -2.06 -23.51 15.05
N PRO A 456 -2.32 -23.72 16.36
CA PRO A 456 -2.61 -25.03 16.92
C PRO A 456 -3.92 -25.60 16.39
N ARG A 457 -3.90 -26.83 15.87
CA ARG A 457 -5.10 -27.53 15.38
C ARG A 457 -6.13 -27.77 16.48
N LYS A 458 -5.66 -28.01 17.71
CA LYS A 458 -6.53 -28.24 18.87
C LYS A 458 -7.28 -26.98 19.32
N TRP A 459 -6.74 -25.79 19.06
CA TRP A 459 -7.32 -24.51 19.44
C TRP A 459 -7.77 -23.75 18.19
N THR A 460 -8.80 -24.27 17.56
CA THR A 460 -9.32 -23.71 16.30
C THR A 460 -9.44 -22.19 16.34
N GLY A 461 -8.87 -21.52 15.34
CA GLY A 461 -8.92 -20.07 15.18
C GLY A 461 -7.94 -19.29 16.06
N TRP A 462 -7.15 -19.94 16.94
CA TRP A 462 -6.06 -19.29 17.64
C TRP A 462 -4.79 -19.26 16.80
N SER A 463 -4.04 -18.18 16.90
CA SER A 463 -2.66 -18.10 16.40
C SER A 463 -1.81 -17.22 17.31
N ALA A 464 -0.55 -17.58 17.45
CA ALA A 464 0.46 -16.80 18.12
C ALA A 464 1.62 -16.56 17.15
N THR A 465 2.05 -15.34 17.02
CA THR A 465 3.15 -14.93 16.13
C THR A 465 4.21 -14.20 16.93
N LEU A 466 5.44 -14.70 16.88
CA LEU A 466 6.61 -14.07 17.46
C LEU A 466 7.52 -13.57 16.34
N ALA A 467 7.87 -12.30 16.40
CA ALA A 467 8.79 -11.67 15.47
C ALA A 467 10.00 -11.09 16.21
N PHE A 468 11.19 -11.26 15.63
CA PHE A 468 12.42 -10.59 15.99
C PHE A 468 12.87 -9.75 14.81
N ALA A 469 13.18 -8.48 15.05
CA ALA A 469 13.64 -7.56 14.01
C ALA A 469 14.85 -6.77 14.46
N MET A 470 15.65 -6.36 13.49
CA MET A 470 16.88 -5.59 13.72
C MET A 470 17.07 -4.58 12.62
N ASP A 471 17.42 -3.38 13.03
CA ASP A 471 17.91 -2.30 12.19
C ASP A 471 19.38 -2.01 12.50
N ARG A 472 20.17 -1.75 11.45
CA ARG A 472 21.57 -1.32 11.55
C ARG A 472 21.84 -0.26 10.50
N GLY A 473 22.22 0.92 10.93
CA GLY A 473 22.52 2.00 9.99
C GLY A 473 22.59 3.38 10.62
N ASN A 474 22.61 4.39 9.75
CA ASN A 474 22.73 5.78 10.16
C ASN A 474 21.62 6.68 9.58
N TYR A 475 20.51 6.06 9.08
CA TYR A 475 19.30 6.78 8.70
C TYR A 475 18.24 6.71 9.81
N LEU A 476 17.71 5.52 10.10
CA LEU A 476 16.82 5.28 11.25
C LEU A 476 17.58 4.95 12.55
N GLY A 477 18.88 4.68 12.45
CA GLY A 477 19.70 4.27 13.56
C GLY A 477 19.76 2.75 13.74
N ASN A 478 20.26 2.35 14.91
CA ASN A 478 20.31 0.95 15.31
C ASN A 478 19.15 0.64 16.25
N SER A 479 18.52 -0.51 16.05
CA SER A 479 17.45 -1.00 16.89
C SER A 479 17.38 -2.52 16.82
N MET A 480 17.00 -3.16 17.89
CA MET A 480 16.68 -4.58 17.94
C MET A 480 15.43 -4.76 18.80
N GLY A 481 14.53 -5.63 18.41
CA GLY A 481 13.29 -5.79 19.15
C GLY A 481 12.62 -7.14 18.95
N ALA A 482 11.61 -7.38 19.80
CA ALA A 482 10.70 -8.50 19.74
C ALA A 482 9.25 -8.00 19.70
N MET A 483 8.40 -8.72 18.98
CA MET A 483 6.96 -8.45 18.90
C MET A 483 6.21 -9.78 19.04
N LEU A 484 5.24 -9.81 19.94
CA LEU A 484 4.32 -10.93 20.11
C LEU A 484 2.92 -10.49 19.70
N THR A 485 2.31 -11.23 18.79
CA THR A 485 0.91 -11.03 18.38
C THR A 485 0.12 -12.30 18.65
N VAL A 486 -0.99 -12.18 19.36
CA VAL A 486 -1.94 -13.28 19.60
C VAL A 486 -3.27 -12.91 18.96
N ARG A 487 -3.82 -13.84 18.19
CA ARG A 487 -5.08 -13.64 17.45
C ARG A 487 -6.05 -14.78 17.70
N LYS A 488 -7.31 -14.43 17.85
CA LYS A 488 -8.45 -15.35 17.81
C LYS A 488 -9.40 -14.95 16.70
N THR A 489 -9.74 -15.91 15.85
CA THR A 489 -10.77 -15.77 14.82
C THR A 489 -11.82 -16.84 15.02
N GLY A 490 -13.05 -16.59 14.56
CA GLY A 490 -14.13 -17.55 14.62
C GLY A 490 -15.35 -17.10 13.83
N GLY A 491 -16.38 -17.91 13.80
CA GLY A 491 -17.67 -17.60 13.18
C GLY A 491 -18.81 -17.79 14.16
N PHE A 492 -19.90 -17.05 13.94
CA PHE A 492 -21.17 -17.19 14.66
C PHE A 492 -22.27 -17.61 13.70
N GLY A 493 -23.15 -18.49 14.17
CA GLY A 493 -24.31 -18.96 13.43
C GLY A 493 -24.15 -20.40 12.93
N LYS A 494 -25.27 -21.11 12.97
CA LYS A 494 -25.46 -22.42 12.36
C LYS A 494 -25.78 -22.31 10.88
#